data_7c3701d2785f3e1da69b65052b89088d
#
_entry.id   7c3701d2785f3e1da69b65052b89088d
#
_cell.length_a   1.000
_cell.length_b   1.000
_cell.length_c   1.000
_cell.angle_alpha   90.00
_cell.angle_beta   90.00
_cell.angle_gamma   90.00
#
_symmetry.space_group_name_H-M   'P 1'
#
loop_
_entity.id
_entity.type
_entity.pdbx_description
1 polymer ?
#
loop_
_entity_poly.entity_id
_entity_poly.type
_entity_poly.pdbx_seq_one_letter_code
_entity_poly.pdbx_strand_id
1 'polypeptide(L)'
;MNTNSEDEIFSILKPVETCLAEDDKARLWARIRQDSLRMRAFRRAAVIAVSAAAAIVAGVAIYFTGTWRSAEPQYIQYISEAMPEAGGDIRIETSDKVIEVSSDATVSYHDGYFSVRDSVETKIHDIKKGGDVHQMIVPFGKTACLNLSDGTKMQLNSGTRVIYKAEMNGRSREIYLNGEAFLDVFHDETSPFCVKTDRLDVSVLGTKFNVKAYPSDKQQSIVLVSGKVSVTGNLLEHAYQMKPEQRFCYDGSNCNASLETVDVEDYTCWTEGILRFNGANIKDVLMQLSRYYNARFSCDSTITDISITGKLDLRNGIDAALESISLVSGIKYRNRHSLYEISK
;
A
#
# COMPACT_ATOMS: atom_id res chain seq x y z
N MET A 1 -31.98 -36.83 -22.07
CA MET A 1 -31.21 -37.83 -22.84
C MET A 1 -30.36 -38.61 -21.84
N ASN A 2 -30.87 -39.74 -21.33
CA ASN A 2 -30.09 -40.67 -20.47
C ASN A 2 -30.87 -41.96 -20.26
N THR A 3 -31.27 -42.61 -21.34
CA THR A 3 -31.96 -43.89 -21.34
C THR A 3 -31.07 -45.07 -21.78
N ASN A 4 -29.81 -44.80 -22.24
CA ASN A 4 -28.93 -45.87 -22.78
C ASN A 4 -28.09 -46.61 -21.72
N SER A 5 -27.99 -46.15 -20.45
CA SER A 5 -27.13 -46.84 -19.50
C SER A 5 -27.79 -48.02 -18.75
N GLU A 6 -29.13 -48.07 -18.72
CA GLU A 6 -29.84 -49.18 -18.07
C GLU A 6 -29.93 -50.37 -19.01
N ASP A 7 -30.11 -50.16 -20.28
CA ASP A 7 -30.17 -51.25 -21.30
C ASP A 7 -28.79 -51.91 -21.51
N GLU A 8 -27.69 -51.15 -21.41
CA GLU A 8 -26.35 -51.72 -21.51
C GLU A 8 -25.97 -52.60 -20.33
N ILE A 9 -26.37 -52.21 -19.11
CA ILE A 9 -26.19 -53.04 -17.89
C ILE A 9 -27.04 -54.33 -17.98
N PHE A 10 -28.25 -54.25 -18.50
CA PHE A 10 -29.12 -55.40 -18.72
C PHE A 10 -28.53 -56.41 -19.70
N SER A 11 -27.85 -55.97 -20.73
CA SER A 11 -27.20 -56.84 -21.73
C SER A 11 -26.01 -57.62 -21.20
N ILE A 12 -25.28 -57.08 -20.23
CA ILE A 12 -24.09 -57.68 -19.61
C ILE A 12 -24.49 -58.72 -18.55
N LEU A 13 -25.67 -58.56 -17.90
CA LEU A 13 -26.11 -59.41 -16.81
C LEU A 13 -26.95 -60.63 -17.30
N LYS A 14 -27.37 -60.67 -18.55
CA LYS A 14 -28.15 -61.76 -19.12
C LYS A 14 -27.52 -63.16 -18.97
N PRO A 15 -26.19 -63.37 -19.06
CA PRO A 15 -25.57 -64.69 -18.81
C PRO A 15 -25.56 -65.14 -17.35
N VAL A 16 -25.71 -64.18 -16.40
CA VAL A 16 -25.66 -64.47 -14.95
C VAL A 16 -27.00 -64.90 -14.39
N GLU A 17 -28.09 -64.63 -15.11
CA GLU A 17 -29.46 -64.97 -14.70
C GLU A 17 -29.73 -66.45 -14.57
N THR A 18 -28.94 -67.30 -15.25
CA THR A 18 -29.15 -68.75 -15.28
C THR A 18 -28.51 -69.53 -14.15
N CYS A 19 -27.65 -68.87 -13.31
CA CYS A 19 -26.87 -69.54 -12.29
C CYS A 19 -27.17 -69.16 -10.83
N LEU A 20 -28.04 -68.17 -10.58
CA LEU A 20 -28.36 -67.71 -9.22
C LEU A 20 -29.76 -68.05 -8.83
N ALA A 21 -29.96 -68.50 -7.57
CA ALA A 21 -31.30 -68.72 -7.00
C ALA A 21 -32.08 -67.39 -6.95
N GLU A 22 -33.44 -67.48 -7.10
CA GLU A 22 -34.29 -66.26 -7.16
C GLU A 22 -34.13 -65.31 -5.96
N ASP A 23 -33.92 -65.92 -4.75
CA ASP A 23 -33.68 -65.16 -3.53
C ASP A 23 -32.36 -64.39 -3.56
N ASP A 24 -31.29 -64.90 -4.17
CA ASP A 24 -30.02 -64.26 -4.29
C ASP A 24 -30.05 -63.16 -5.35
N LYS A 25 -30.81 -63.32 -6.42
CA LYS A 25 -31.11 -62.27 -7.41
C LYS A 25 -31.84 -61.11 -6.74
N ALA A 26 -32.84 -61.33 -5.93
CA ALA A 26 -33.61 -60.31 -5.26
C ALA A 26 -32.72 -59.50 -4.30
N ARG A 27 -31.84 -60.19 -3.55
CA ARG A 27 -30.87 -59.52 -2.65
C ARG A 27 -29.84 -58.69 -3.39
N LEU A 28 -29.33 -59.15 -4.54
CA LEU A 28 -28.38 -58.43 -5.37
C LEU A 28 -29.03 -57.18 -5.97
N TRP A 29 -30.24 -57.29 -6.49
CA TRP A 29 -30.99 -56.14 -7.02
C TRP A 29 -31.34 -55.12 -5.94
N ALA A 30 -31.66 -55.54 -4.72
CA ALA A 30 -31.90 -54.64 -3.61
C ALA A 30 -30.63 -53.84 -3.23
N ARG A 31 -29.45 -54.48 -3.22
CA ARG A 31 -28.16 -53.81 -2.99
C ARG A 31 -27.82 -52.83 -4.08
N ILE A 32 -27.89 -53.20 -5.37
CA ILE A 32 -27.59 -52.33 -6.50
C ILE A 32 -28.51 -51.11 -6.48
N ARG A 33 -29.79 -51.29 -6.18
CA ARG A 33 -30.74 -50.17 -6.08
C ARG A 33 -30.42 -49.25 -4.91
N GLN A 34 -30.05 -49.81 -3.78
CA GLN A 34 -29.67 -49.02 -2.59
C GLN A 34 -28.39 -48.21 -2.82
N ASP A 35 -27.37 -48.79 -3.46
CA ASP A 35 -26.13 -48.11 -3.77
C ASP A 35 -26.30 -47.02 -4.84
N SER A 36 -27.15 -47.26 -5.84
CA SER A 36 -27.48 -46.24 -6.86
C SER A 36 -28.23 -45.03 -6.25
N LEU A 37 -29.13 -45.27 -5.29
CA LEU A 37 -29.82 -44.20 -4.55
C LEU A 37 -28.85 -43.41 -3.67
N ARG A 38 -27.92 -44.07 -2.98
CA ARG A 38 -26.87 -43.41 -2.17
C ARG A 38 -25.94 -42.58 -3.05
N MET A 39 -25.50 -43.08 -4.21
CA MET A 39 -24.67 -42.33 -5.15
C MET A 39 -25.38 -41.11 -5.72
N ARG A 40 -26.69 -41.23 -6.05
CA ARG A 40 -27.48 -40.07 -6.51
C ARG A 40 -27.66 -39.03 -5.41
N ALA A 41 -27.88 -39.43 -4.18
CA ALA A 41 -27.96 -38.54 -3.01
C ALA A 41 -26.62 -37.84 -2.75
N PHE A 42 -25.50 -38.58 -2.82
CA PHE A 42 -24.15 -38.02 -2.64
C PHE A 42 -23.78 -37.02 -3.75
N ARG A 43 -24.09 -37.35 -5.03
CA ARG A 43 -23.88 -36.40 -6.16
C ARG A 43 -24.70 -35.13 -6.01
N ARG A 44 -25.97 -35.24 -5.56
CA ARG A 44 -26.81 -34.04 -5.32
C ARG A 44 -26.27 -33.20 -4.18
N ALA A 45 -25.84 -33.81 -3.09
CA ALA A 45 -25.24 -33.12 -1.95
C ALA A 45 -23.90 -32.42 -2.35
N ALA A 46 -23.06 -33.09 -3.14
CA ALA A 46 -21.83 -32.53 -3.64
C ALA A 46 -22.08 -31.33 -4.58
N VAL A 47 -23.07 -31.39 -5.49
CA VAL A 47 -23.45 -30.28 -6.36
C VAL A 47 -23.97 -29.10 -5.55
N ILE A 48 -24.80 -29.33 -4.53
CA ILE A 48 -25.31 -28.28 -3.64
C ILE A 48 -24.15 -27.64 -2.84
N ALA A 49 -23.21 -28.44 -2.34
CA ALA A 49 -22.05 -27.92 -1.59
C ALA A 49 -21.14 -27.06 -2.47
N VAL A 50 -20.87 -27.49 -3.73
CA VAL A 50 -20.06 -26.72 -4.69
C VAL A 50 -20.76 -25.41 -5.10
N SER A 51 -22.09 -25.45 -5.33
CA SER A 51 -22.84 -24.24 -5.68
C SER A 51 -22.94 -23.25 -4.51
N ALA A 52 -23.05 -23.73 -3.27
CA ALA A 52 -23.03 -22.87 -2.08
C ALA A 52 -21.65 -22.22 -1.90
N ALA A 53 -20.55 -22.97 -2.08
CA ALA A 53 -19.20 -22.41 -2.03
C ALA A 53 -18.97 -21.37 -3.14
N ALA A 54 -19.42 -21.63 -4.37
CA ALA A 54 -19.35 -20.67 -5.47
C ALA A 54 -20.17 -19.40 -5.20
N ALA A 55 -21.35 -19.52 -4.58
CA ALA A 55 -22.17 -18.37 -4.20
C ALA A 55 -21.52 -17.52 -3.09
N ILE A 56 -20.84 -18.16 -2.13
CA ILE A 56 -20.08 -17.44 -1.08
C ILE A 56 -18.90 -16.68 -1.71
N VAL A 57 -18.13 -17.34 -2.59
CA VAL A 57 -17.01 -16.71 -3.29
C VAL A 57 -17.49 -15.54 -4.18
N ALA A 58 -18.60 -15.73 -4.90
CA ALA A 58 -19.21 -14.67 -5.71
C ALA A 58 -19.75 -13.54 -4.81
N GLY A 59 -20.38 -13.85 -3.69
CA GLY A 59 -20.85 -12.86 -2.72
C GLY A 59 -19.72 -12.05 -2.10
N VAL A 60 -18.62 -12.70 -1.75
CA VAL A 60 -17.39 -12.04 -1.26
C VAL A 60 -16.77 -11.19 -2.37
N ALA A 61 -16.68 -11.69 -3.61
CA ALA A 61 -16.16 -10.92 -4.75
C ALA A 61 -17.05 -9.69 -5.04
N ILE A 62 -18.39 -9.84 -5.02
CA ILE A 62 -19.34 -8.73 -5.21
C ILE A 62 -19.26 -7.75 -4.04
N TYR A 63 -19.12 -8.23 -2.81
CA TYR A 63 -18.91 -7.37 -1.63
C TYR A 63 -17.63 -6.55 -1.79
N PHE A 64 -16.50 -7.18 -2.14
CA PHE A 64 -15.24 -6.48 -2.38
C PHE A 64 -15.29 -5.55 -3.59
N THR A 65 -15.92 -5.93 -4.69
CA THR A 65 -16.02 -5.07 -5.89
C THR A 65 -17.12 -4.01 -5.79
N GLY A 66 -18.23 -4.30 -5.13
CA GLY A 66 -19.37 -3.39 -5.00
C GLY A 66 -19.17 -2.31 -3.94
N THR A 67 -18.54 -2.63 -2.80
CA THR A 67 -18.27 -1.66 -1.73
C THR A 67 -17.10 -0.71 -2.05
N TRP A 68 -16.23 -1.09 -3.00
CA TRP A 68 -15.08 -0.27 -3.40
C TRP A 68 -15.37 0.70 -4.55
N ARG A 69 -16.55 0.59 -5.19
CA ARG A 69 -16.90 1.41 -6.37
C ARG A 69 -17.75 2.65 -6.08
N SER A 70 -18.14 2.90 -4.87
CA SER A 70 -19.12 3.96 -4.59
C SER A 70 -18.70 4.92 -3.49
N ALA A 71 -17.82 5.82 -3.82
CA ALA A 71 -17.78 7.23 -3.48
C ALA A 71 -16.70 7.85 -4.35
N GLU A 72 -17.03 8.72 -5.26
CA GLU A 72 -16.03 9.62 -5.82
C GLU A 72 -15.34 10.29 -4.65
N PRO A 73 -13.98 10.21 -4.57
CA PRO A 73 -13.29 10.70 -3.40
C PRO A 73 -13.55 12.20 -3.28
N GLN A 74 -14.03 12.63 -2.12
CA GLN A 74 -14.18 14.04 -1.76
C GLN A 74 -12.85 14.83 -1.87
N TYR A 75 -11.76 14.13 -2.20
CA TYR A 75 -10.41 14.66 -2.34
C TYR A 75 -10.11 15.28 -3.72
N ILE A 76 -10.99 15.12 -4.74
CA ILE A 76 -10.73 15.59 -6.11
C ILE A 76 -10.44 17.09 -6.15
N GLN A 77 -11.15 17.88 -5.35
CA GLN A 77 -10.91 19.33 -5.26
C GLN A 77 -9.54 19.68 -4.66
N TYR A 78 -8.99 18.83 -3.79
CA TYR A 78 -7.66 19.04 -3.17
C TYR A 78 -6.52 18.51 -4.02
N ILE A 79 -6.77 17.55 -4.93
CA ILE A 79 -5.73 16.92 -5.78
C ILE A 79 -5.18 17.91 -6.81
N SER A 80 -5.99 18.89 -7.25
CA SER A 80 -5.60 19.87 -8.26
C SER A 80 -4.67 20.97 -7.76
N GLU A 81 -4.46 21.10 -6.45
CA GLU A 81 -3.57 22.12 -5.91
C GLU A 81 -2.08 21.76 -6.12
N ALA A 82 -1.25 22.77 -6.38
CA ALA A 82 0.17 22.59 -6.59
C ALA A 82 0.86 21.89 -5.42
N MET A 83 1.90 21.10 -5.74
CA MET A 83 2.78 20.50 -4.73
C MET A 83 3.35 21.57 -3.78
N PRO A 84 3.67 21.22 -2.51
CA PRO A 84 4.24 22.16 -1.57
C PRO A 84 5.49 22.82 -2.16
N GLU A 85 5.51 24.14 -2.15
CA GLU A 85 6.67 24.89 -2.59
C GLU A 85 7.88 24.61 -1.69
N ALA A 86 9.06 24.72 -2.26
CA ALA A 86 10.31 24.61 -1.50
C ALA A 86 10.38 25.75 -0.47
N GLY A 87 10.45 25.39 0.81
CA GLY A 87 10.47 26.34 1.94
C GLY A 87 9.08 26.57 2.54
N GLY A 88 9.04 27.00 3.79
CA GLY A 88 7.83 27.21 4.56
C GLY A 88 7.77 26.30 5.79
N ASP A 89 6.68 26.42 6.55
CA ASP A 89 6.43 25.59 7.72
C ASP A 89 5.49 24.42 7.39
N ILE A 90 5.56 23.38 8.20
CA ILE A 90 4.57 22.30 8.14
C ILE A 90 3.22 22.93 8.45
N ARG A 91 2.19 22.60 7.67
CA ARG A 91 0.87 23.14 7.90
C ARG A 91 -0.21 22.08 7.80
N ILE A 92 -1.22 22.25 8.64
CA ILE A 92 -2.47 21.51 8.56
C ILE A 92 -3.52 22.48 8.04
N GLU A 93 -4.14 22.13 6.92
CA GLU A 93 -5.26 22.87 6.33
C GLU A 93 -6.55 22.10 6.61
N THR A 94 -7.48 22.79 7.23
CA THR A 94 -8.83 22.31 7.54
C THR A 94 -9.84 23.09 6.68
N SER A 95 -11.10 22.77 6.79
CA SER A 95 -12.16 23.49 6.03
C SER A 95 -12.24 24.98 6.34
N ASP A 96 -11.70 25.48 7.46
CA ASP A 96 -11.87 26.85 7.95
C ASP A 96 -10.58 27.56 8.35
N LYS A 97 -9.48 26.86 8.50
CA LYS A 97 -8.22 27.47 9.00
C LYS A 97 -6.99 26.73 8.51
N VAL A 98 -5.87 27.43 8.52
CA VAL A 98 -4.54 26.90 8.34
C VAL A 98 -3.79 26.99 9.67
N ILE A 99 -3.16 25.90 10.09
CA ILE A 99 -2.41 25.80 11.34
C ILE A 99 -0.97 25.45 10.99
N GLU A 100 -0.05 26.33 11.37
CA GLU A 100 1.39 26.05 11.26
C GLU A 100 1.83 25.12 12.38
N VAL A 101 2.71 24.19 12.03
CA VAL A 101 3.20 23.10 12.91
C VAL A 101 4.71 23.09 12.88
N SER A 102 5.32 23.02 14.06
CA SER A 102 6.79 22.91 14.19
C SER A 102 7.28 21.58 13.61
N SER A 103 8.52 21.54 13.13
CA SER A 103 9.12 20.35 12.50
C SER A 103 9.32 19.16 13.45
N ASP A 104 9.34 19.39 14.76
CA ASP A 104 9.45 18.39 15.82
C ASP A 104 8.10 18.00 16.43
N ALA A 105 7.00 18.58 15.94
CA ALA A 105 5.68 18.35 16.50
C ALA A 105 5.09 17.00 16.07
N THR A 106 4.33 16.42 17.01
CA THR A 106 3.44 15.29 16.73
C THR A 106 2.00 15.79 16.69
N VAL A 107 1.32 15.50 15.59
CA VAL A 107 -0.11 15.78 15.42
C VAL A 107 -0.89 14.52 15.73
N SER A 108 -1.86 14.60 16.66
CA SER A 108 -2.65 13.44 17.08
C SER A 108 -4.13 13.75 17.02
N TYR A 109 -4.87 12.96 16.30
CA TYR A 109 -6.33 13.03 16.14
C TYR A 109 -7.02 12.16 17.20
N HIS A 110 -8.09 12.72 17.75
CA HIS A 110 -8.95 12.11 18.75
C HIS A 110 -10.41 12.28 18.33
N ASP A 111 -11.33 11.70 19.08
CA ASP A 111 -12.76 11.92 18.84
C ASP A 111 -13.13 13.39 19.14
N GLY A 112 -13.54 14.12 18.11
CA GLY A 112 -13.98 15.50 18.17
C GLY A 112 -12.89 16.58 18.25
N TYR A 113 -11.60 16.25 18.36
CA TYR A 113 -10.51 17.22 18.38
C TYR A 113 -9.18 16.62 17.88
N PHE A 114 -8.21 17.49 17.55
CA PHE A 114 -6.82 17.09 17.37
C PHE A 114 -5.88 17.95 18.18
N SER A 115 -4.74 17.40 18.55
CA SER A 115 -3.69 18.07 19.30
C SER A 115 -2.42 18.17 18.48
N VAL A 116 -1.75 19.31 18.58
CA VAL A 116 -0.41 19.55 18.06
C VAL A 116 0.51 19.69 19.25
N ARG A 117 1.43 18.75 19.43
CA ARG A 117 2.40 18.72 20.54
C ARG A 117 3.79 18.91 19.99
N ASP A 118 4.48 19.94 20.43
CA ASP A 118 5.92 20.14 20.21
C ASP A 118 6.70 20.03 21.53
N SER A 119 7.97 20.41 21.51
CA SER A 119 8.85 20.37 22.70
C SER A 119 8.47 21.38 23.79
N VAL A 120 7.63 22.37 23.51
CA VAL A 120 7.31 23.49 24.39
C VAL A 120 5.87 23.39 24.92
N GLU A 121 4.91 23.12 24.07
CA GLU A 121 3.48 23.17 24.40
C GLU A 121 2.65 22.11 23.67
N THR A 122 1.40 21.96 24.13
CA THR A 122 0.36 21.20 23.40
C THR A 122 -0.81 22.12 23.12
N LYS A 123 -1.13 22.30 21.83
CA LYS A 123 -2.30 23.04 21.35
C LYS A 123 -3.41 22.07 20.97
N ILE A 124 -4.64 22.39 21.37
CA ILE A 124 -5.82 21.58 21.07
C ILE A 124 -6.71 22.35 20.10
N HIS A 125 -7.21 21.66 19.10
CA HIS A 125 -8.09 22.21 18.06
C HIS A 125 -9.31 21.32 17.90
N ASP A 126 -10.50 21.93 17.95
CA ASP A 126 -11.75 21.21 17.73
C ASP A 126 -11.92 20.83 16.26
N ILE A 127 -12.52 19.66 16.02
CA ILE A 127 -12.90 19.15 14.70
C ILE A 127 -14.38 19.47 14.47
N LYS A 128 -14.73 19.98 13.30
CA LYS A 128 -16.13 20.16 12.92
C LYS A 128 -16.80 18.81 12.71
N LYS A 129 -17.96 18.63 13.32
CA LYS A 129 -18.76 17.41 13.11
C LYS A 129 -19.24 17.33 11.67
N GLY A 130 -19.12 16.14 11.07
CA GLY A 130 -19.71 15.86 9.76
C GLY A 130 -18.74 15.49 8.64
N GLY A 131 -17.58 14.89 8.97
CA GLY A 131 -16.66 14.33 7.98
C GLY A 131 -15.68 15.36 7.42
N ASP A 132 -15.15 16.20 8.29
CA ASP A 132 -14.15 17.22 7.95
C ASP A 132 -12.91 16.55 7.31
N VAL A 133 -12.50 17.07 6.16
CA VAL A 133 -11.33 16.61 5.42
C VAL A 133 -10.20 17.59 5.71
N HIS A 134 -9.11 17.07 6.23
CA HIS A 134 -7.89 17.81 6.49
C HIS A 134 -6.80 17.41 5.53
N GLN A 135 -5.88 18.32 5.27
CA GLN A 135 -4.62 17.97 4.63
C GLN A 135 -3.45 18.44 5.47
N MET A 136 -2.40 17.60 5.50
CA MET A 136 -1.12 17.96 6.10
C MET A 136 -0.08 18.07 5.00
N ILE A 137 0.63 19.21 4.99
CA ILE A 137 1.64 19.55 4.01
C ILE A 137 2.98 19.68 4.72
N VAL A 138 3.92 18.82 4.34
CA VAL A 138 5.29 18.77 4.85
C VAL A 138 6.22 19.30 3.75
N PRO A 139 6.78 20.51 3.86
CA PRO A 139 7.67 21.06 2.86
C PRO A 139 9.01 20.31 2.79
N PHE A 140 9.82 20.59 1.76
CA PHE A 140 11.18 20.07 1.71
C PHE A 140 12.00 20.56 2.91
N GLY A 141 12.89 19.72 3.42
CA GLY A 141 13.72 19.99 4.58
C GLY A 141 13.05 19.68 5.93
N LYS A 142 11.82 19.19 5.95
CA LYS A 142 11.07 18.88 7.16
C LYS A 142 10.47 17.49 7.11
N THR A 143 10.21 16.92 8.28
CA THR A 143 9.47 15.65 8.47
C THR A 143 8.39 15.87 9.53
N ALA A 144 7.36 15.03 9.55
CA ALA A 144 6.27 15.14 10.51
C ALA A 144 5.79 13.79 11.01
N CYS A 145 5.22 13.78 12.23
CA CYS A 145 4.52 12.64 12.79
C CYS A 145 3.02 12.94 12.85
N LEU A 146 2.20 12.04 12.33
CA LEU A 146 0.75 12.13 12.30
C LEU A 146 0.13 10.87 12.87
N ASN A 147 -0.67 10.99 13.93
CA ASN A 147 -1.47 9.91 14.48
C ASN A 147 -2.94 10.18 14.12
N LEU A 148 -3.55 9.26 13.37
CA LEU A 148 -4.95 9.36 12.96
C LEU A 148 -5.89 8.90 14.08
N SER A 149 -7.17 9.27 13.98
CA SER A 149 -8.18 8.96 15.00
C SER A 149 -8.50 7.47 15.16
N ASP A 150 -8.16 6.64 14.15
CA ASP A 150 -8.27 5.17 14.22
C ASP A 150 -7.09 4.49 14.95
N GLY A 151 -6.10 5.26 15.39
CA GLY A 151 -4.87 4.76 16.02
C GLY A 151 -3.72 4.47 15.06
N THR A 152 -3.92 4.65 13.75
CA THR A 152 -2.85 4.56 12.75
C THR A 152 -1.81 5.64 12.95
N LYS A 153 -0.53 5.26 12.89
CA LYS A 153 0.61 6.18 13.03
C LYS A 153 1.33 6.31 11.70
N MET A 154 1.67 7.54 11.37
CA MET A 154 2.38 7.87 10.14
C MET A 154 3.59 8.74 10.45
N GLN A 155 4.72 8.42 9.80
CA GLN A 155 5.82 9.36 9.65
C GLN A 155 5.83 9.85 8.21
N LEU A 156 5.85 11.16 8.02
CA LEU A 156 5.78 11.82 6.72
C LEU A 156 7.14 12.40 6.37
N ASN A 157 7.67 12.02 5.21
CA ASN A 157 8.95 12.50 4.73
C ASN A 157 8.84 13.88 4.06
N SER A 158 9.96 14.51 3.83
CA SER A 158 10.10 15.82 3.18
C SER A 158 9.40 15.87 1.83
N GLY A 159 8.65 16.95 1.58
CA GLY A 159 7.90 17.14 0.34
C GLY A 159 6.64 16.26 0.25
N THR A 160 6.07 15.89 1.39
CA THR A 160 4.89 15.02 1.44
C THR A 160 3.63 15.83 1.72
N ARG A 161 2.57 15.47 1.03
CA ARG A 161 1.20 15.93 1.26
C ARG A 161 0.31 14.73 1.50
N VAL A 162 -0.45 14.75 2.60
CA VAL A 162 -1.44 13.74 2.90
C VAL A 162 -2.79 14.38 3.14
N ILE A 163 -3.86 13.83 2.54
CA ILE A 163 -5.24 14.24 2.69
C ILE A 163 -5.98 13.10 3.37
N TYR A 164 -6.75 13.39 4.41
CA TYR A 164 -7.40 12.40 5.24
C TYR A 164 -8.66 12.96 5.90
N LYS A 165 -9.56 12.08 6.31
CA LYS A 165 -10.69 12.48 7.16
C LYS A 165 -10.19 12.66 8.59
N ALA A 166 -10.59 13.75 9.23
CA ALA A 166 -10.26 14.03 10.63
C ALA A 166 -10.78 12.93 11.57
N GLU A 167 -11.94 12.36 11.26
CA GLU A 167 -12.53 11.22 11.97
C GLU A 167 -12.59 9.99 11.06
N MET A 168 -11.86 8.93 11.42
CA MET A 168 -11.76 7.65 10.70
C MET A 168 -12.78 6.62 11.22
N ASN A 169 -14.01 7.04 11.55
CA ASN A 169 -15.07 6.21 12.17
C ASN A 169 -16.01 5.55 11.16
N GLY A 170 -15.60 5.37 9.90
CA GLY A 170 -16.42 4.79 8.84
C GLY A 170 -16.04 3.34 8.50
N ARG A 171 -16.83 2.75 7.58
CA ARG A 171 -16.52 1.42 7.01
C ARG A 171 -15.26 1.39 6.14
N SER A 172 -14.70 2.55 5.79
CA SER A 172 -13.50 2.69 4.97
C SER A 172 -12.61 3.77 5.58
N ARG A 173 -11.39 3.40 5.89
CA ARG A 173 -10.31 4.26 6.33
C ARG A 173 -9.45 4.58 5.11
N GLU A 174 -9.51 5.81 4.62
CA GLU A 174 -8.88 6.18 3.36
C GLU A 174 -8.08 7.45 3.51
N ILE A 175 -6.88 7.46 2.95
CA ILE A 175 -6.03 8.64 2.79
C ILE A 175 -5.59 8.78 1.34
N TYR A 176 -5.29 10.00 0.92
CA TYR A 176 -4.59 10.28 -0.34
C TYR A 176 -3.19 10.78 -0.04
N LEU A 177 -2.17 10.19 -0.68
CA LEU A 177 -0.76 10.45 -0.42
C LEU A 177 -0.03 10.89 -1.69
N ASN A 178 0.61 12.05 -1.64
CA ASN A 178 1.65 12.49 -2.55
C ASN A 178 2.94 12.70 -1.76
N GLY A 179 3.98 11.92 -2.04
CA GLY A 179 5.23 11.99 -1.30
C GLY A 179 5.65 10.63 -0.74
N GLU A 180 6.22 10.62 0.45
CA GLU A 180 6.67 9.40 1.11
C GLU A 180 6.21 9.34 2.55
N ALA A 181 5.66 8.20 2.94
CA ALA A 181 5.19 7.95 4.29
C ALA A 181 5.52 6.53 4.74
N PHE A 182 5.95 6.40 5.99
CA PHE A 182 5.97 5.14 6.71
C PHE A 182 4.72 5.04 7.57
N LEU A 183 3.96 3.95 7.42
CA LEU A 183 2.69 3.73 8.09
C LEU A 183 2.78 2.52 9.03
N ASP A 184 2.27 2.69 10.25
CA ASP A 184 1.94 1.63 11.19
C ASP A 184 0.43 1.64 11.38
N VAL A 185 -0.27 0.89 10.53
CA VAL A 185 -1.73 0.90 10.45
C VAL A 185 -2.34 0.07 11.57
N PHE A 186 -3.28 0.68 12.31
CA PHE A 186 -4.04 -0.02 13.33
C PHE A 186 -4.82 -1.19 12.73
N HIS A 187 -4.72 -2.36 13.38
CA HIS A 187 -5.32 -3.60 12.87
C HIS A 187 -6.84 -3.61 13.08
N ASP A 188 -7.58 -3.69 11.96
CA ASP A 188 -9.04 -3.85 11.94
C ASP A 188 -9.45 -4.64 10.69
N GLU A 189 -9.88 -5.87 10.90
CA GLU A 189 -10.33 -6.77 9.82
C GLU A 189 -11.67 -6.36 9.21
N THR A 190 -12.46 -5.55 9.93
CA THR A 190 -13.80 -5.14 9.50
C THR A 190 -13.81 -3.84 8.69
N SER A 191 -12.72 -3.05 8.79
CA SER A 191 -12.58 -1.76 8.13
C SER A 191 -11.19 -1.65 7.47
N PRO A 192 -11.06 -1.98 6.20
CA PRO A 192 -9.79 -1.85 5.48
C PRO A 192 -9.28 -0.42 5.48
N PHE A 193 -7.94 -0.28 5.55
CA PHE A 193 -7.25 1.00 5.36
C PHE A 193 -6.70 1.08 3.93
N CYS A 194 -6.99 2.17 3.23
CA CYS A 194 -6.57 2.39 1.86
C CYS A 194 -5.69 3.64 1.73
N VAL A 195 -4.49 3.47 1.19
CA VAL A 195 -3.64 4.59 0.76
C VAL A 195 -3.79 4.75 -0.74
N LYS A 196 -4.39 5.86 -1.17
CA LYS A 196 -4.51 6.24 -2.57
C LYS A 196 -3.36 7.14 -2.98
N THR A 197 -2.82 6.90 -4.14
CA THR A 197 -1.85 7.76 -4.81
C THR A 197 -2.39 8.17 -6.18
N ASP A 198 -1.61 8.89 -6.97
CA ASP A 198 -2.01 9.23 -8.35
C ASP A 198 -2.08 8.02 -9.29
N ARG A 199 -1.41 6.89 -8.96
CA ARG A 199 -1.31 5.71 -9.84
C ARG A 199 -1.73 4.41 -9.18
N LEU A 200 -1.63 4.32 -7.85
CA LEU A 200 -1.79 3.07 -7.10
C LEU A 200 -2.76 3.26 -5.93
N ASP A 201 -3.52 2.20 -5.65
CA ASP A 201 -4.33 2.03 -4.45
C ASP A 201 -3.73 0.88 -3.63
N VAL A 202 -3.39 1.17 -2.37
CA VAL A 202 -2.73 0.24 -1.45
C VAL A 202 -3.68 -0.08 -0.30
N SER A 203 -4.13 -1.33 -0.21
CA SER A 203 -5.13 -1.76 0.75
C SER A 203 -4.55 -2.71 1.79
N VAL A 204 -4.83 -2.45 3.07
CA VAL A 204 -4.32 -3.20 4.21
C VAL A 204 -5.38 -3.35 5.30
N LEU A 205 -5.21 -4.32 6.21
CA LEU A 205 -6.07 -4.49 7.39
C LEU A 205 -5.36 -4.12 8.70
N GLY A 206 -4.02 -4.09 8.71
CA GLY A 206 -3.18 -3.78 9.86
C GLY A 206 -1.75 -4.20 9.54
N THR A 207 -0.93 -3.25 9.17
CA THR A 207 0.30 -3.52 8.40
C THR A 207 1.30 -2.40 8.64
N LYS A 208 2.58 -2.74 8.70
CA LYS A 208 3.69 -1.77 8.67
C LYS A 208 4.33 -1.77 7.29
N PHE A 209 4.35 -0.62 6.65
CA PHE A 209 4.88 -0.49 5.29
C PHE A 209 5.30 0.94 4.97
N ASN A 210 6.19 1.09 4.01
CA ASN A 210 6.59 2.36 3.42
C ASN A 210 5.93 2.55 2.06
N VAL A 211 5.41 3.73 1.78
CA VAL A 211 4.92 4.13 0.46
C VAL A 211 5.72 5.34 -0.01
N LYS A 212 6.31 5.25 -1.20
CA LYS A 212 7.00 6.34 -1.88
C LYS A 212 6.30 6.61 -3.20
N ALA A 213 5.60 7.74 -3.28
CA ALA A 213 4.74 8.13 -4.39
C ALA A 213 4.83 9.62 -4.70
N TYR A 214 6.05 10.14 -4.89
CA TYR A 214 6.24 11.51 -5.34
C TYR A 214 5.79 11.66 -6.79
N PRO A 215 4.94 12.63 -7.14
CA PRO A 215 4.48 12.85 -8.51
C PRO A 215 5.63 13.16 -9.50
N SER A 216 6.72 13.77 -9.02
CA SER A 216 7.92 14.04 -9.81
C SER A 216 8.74 12.80 -10.13
N ASP A 217 8.54 11.69 -9.41
CA ASP A 217 9.31 10.47 -9.59
C ASP A 217 8.71 9.61 -10.71
N LYS A 218 9.57 8.98 -11.50
CA LYS A 218 9.15 8.02 -12.53
C LYS A 218 8.49 6.80 -11.91
N GLN A 219 8.98 6.40 -10.73
CA GLN A 219 8.58 5.19 -10.04
C GLN A 219 7.85 5.50 -8.74
N GLN A 220 6.82 4.71 -8.47
CA GLN A 220 6.20 4.59 -7.16
C GLN A 220 6.55 3.23 -6.56
N SER A 221 6.77 3.18 -5.26
CA SER A 221 7.11 1.93 -4.60
C SER A 221 6.44 1.76 -3.25
N ILE A 222 6.11 0.52 -2.94
CA ILE A 222 5.60 0.09 -1.65
C ILE A 222 6.56 -0.97 -1.09
N VAL A 223 6.99 -0.83 0.16
CA VAL A 223 7.85 -1.81 0.85
C VAL A 223 7.13 -2.32 2.08
N LEU A 224 6.92 -3.63 2.15
CA LEU A 224 6.18 -4.27 3.23
C LEU A 224 7.12 -4.75 4.32
N VAL A 225 6.94 -4.24 5.54
CA VAL A 225 7.70 -4.65 6.73
C VAL A 225 7.01 -5.80 7.44
N SER A 226 5.72 -5.68 7.73
CA SER A 226 4.94 -6.73 8.40
C SER A 226 3.46 -6.64 8.04
N GLY A 227 2.77 -7.79 8.04
CA GLY A 227 1.37 -7.88 7.67
C GLY A 227 1.14 -8.33 6.23
N LYS A 228 0.13 -7.78 5.58
CA LYS A 228 -0.25 -8.07 4.18
C LYS A 228 -0.66 -6.78 3.48
N VAL A 229 -0.28 -6.66 2.22
CA VAL A 229 -0.64 -5.54 1.36
C VAL A 229 -1.23 -6.07 0.06
N SER A 230 -2.33 -5.44 -0.38
CA SER A 230 -2.86 -5.60 -1.74
C SER A 230 -2.67 -4.29 -2.50
N VAL A 231 -1.97 -4.35 -3.62
CA VAL A 231 -1.75 -3.20 -4.51
C VAL A 231 -2.60 -3.35 -5.76
N THR A 232 -3.37 -2.32 -6.07
CA THR A 232 -4.15 -2.18 -7.30
C THR A 232 -3.86 -0.83 -7.96
N GLY A 233 -4.29 -0.66 -9.19
CA GLY A 233 -4.12 0.62 -9.91
C GLY A 233 -4.81 0.54 -11.28
N ASN A 234 -5.17 1.69 -11.83
CA ASN A 234 -5.94 1.75 -13.09
C ASN A 234 -5.19 1.16 -14.30
N LEU A 235 -3.85 1.12 -14.23
CA LEU A 235 -2.99 0.61 -15.29
C LEU A 235 -2.37 -0.76 -14.95
N LEU A 236 -2.76 -1.37 -13.83
CA LEU A 236 -2.33 -2.72 -13.46
C LEU A 236 -3.34 -3.76 -13.96
N GLU A 237 -2.85 -4.83 -14.57
CA GLU A 237 -3.69 -5.91 -15.11
C GLU A 237 -4.39 -6.72 -14.01
N HIS A 238 -3.76 -6.80 -12.83
CA HIS A 238 -4.27 -7.55 -11.68
C HIS A 238 -3.80 -6.95 -10.35
N ALA A 239 -4.41 -7.36 -9.25
CA ALA A 239 -3.98 -7.00 -7.91
C ALA A 239 -2.72 -7.77 -7.51
N TYR A 240 -1.72 -7.07 -6.97
CA TYR A 240 -0.50 -7.66 -6.42
C TYR A 240 -0.65 -7.87 -4.92
N GLN A 241 -0.42 -9.11 -4.47
CA GLN A 241 -0.40 -9.45 -3.05
C GLN A 241 1.04 -9.51 -2.56
N MET A 242 1.38 -8.71 -1.55
CA MET A 242 2.74 -8.63 -1.02
C MET A 242 2.86 -9.42 0.28
N LYS A 243 4.06 -9.98 0.49
CA LYS A 243 4.53 -10.59 1.74
C LYS A 243 5.60 -9.68 2.38
N PRO A 244 5.88 -9.82 3.69
CA PRO A 244 7.00 -9.11 4.31
C PRO A 244 8.30 -9.28 3.53
N GLU A 245 9.16 -8.26 3.59
CA GLU A 245 10.44 -8.15 2.87
C GLU A 245 10.29 -8.04 1.34
N GLN A 246 9.08 -7.72 0.85
CA GLN A 246 8.89 -7.44 -0.57
C GLN A 246 8.74 -5.95 -0.84
N ARG A 247 9.28 -5.54 -1.97
CA ARG A 247 9.06 -4.24 -2.60
C ARG A 247 8.27 -4.43 -3.87
N PHE A 248 7.14 -3.76 -3.97
CA PHE A 248 6.42 -3.52 -5.22
C PHE A 248 6.92 -2.21 -5.82
N CYS A 249 7.23 -2.19 -7.10
CA CYS A 249 7.64 -1.01 -7.84
C CYS A 249 6.80 -0.87 -9.11
N TYR A 250 6.22 0.30 -9.33
CA TYR A 250 5.51 0.67 -10.55
C TYR A 250 6.25 1.80 -11.26
N ASP A 251 6.68 1.57 -12.49
CA ASP A 251 7.31 2.57 -13.34
C ASP A 251 6.28 3.18 -14.29
N GLY A 252 5.91 4.43 -14.03
CA GLY A 252 4.91 5.16 -14.82
C GLY A 252 5.37 5.51 -16.23
N SER A 253 6.68 5.43 -16.53
CA SER A 253 7.21 5.76 -17.87
C SER A 253 6.96 4.66 -18.90
N ASN A 254 6.90 3.42 -18.47
CA ASN A 254 6.71 2.23 -19.31
C ASN A 254 5.54 1.33 -18.86
N CYS A 255 4.79 1.78 -17.84
CA CYS A 255 3.67 1.04 -17.22
C CYS A 255 4.09 -0.36 -16.71
N ASN A 256 5.33 -0.52 -16.27
CA ASN A 256 5.85 -1.79 -15.79
C ASN A 256 5.72 -1.91 -14.27
N ALA A 257 5.24 -3.06 -13.81
CA ALA A 257 5.14 -3.41 -12.40
C ALA A 257 6.07 -4.57 -12.08
N SER A 258 6.80 -4.47 -10.96
CA SER A 258 7.69 -5.52 -10.48
C SER A 258 7.50 -5.76 -8.98
N LEU A 259 7.76 -7.00 -8.57
CA LEU A 259 7.77 -7.42 -7.17
C LEU A 259 9.08 -8.12 -6.89
N GLU A 260 9.83 -7.64 -5.92
CA GLU A 260 11.16 -8.15 -5.57
C GLU A 260 11.34 -8.30 -4.06
N THR A 261 12.25 -9.16 -3.63
CA THR A 261 12.65 -9.27 -2.21
C THR A 261 13.76 -8.28 -1.92
N VAL A 262 13.63 -7.54 -0.83
CA VAL A 262 14.57 -6.47 -0.45
C VAL A 262 14.90 -6.51 1.03
N ASP A 263 15.98 -5.85 1.43
CA ASP A 263 16.20 -5.46 2.82
C ASP A 263 15.33 -4.23 3.11
N VAL A 264 14.34 -4.40 3.98
CA VAL A 264 13.38 -3.33 4.31
C VAL A 264 14.04 -2.12 4.96
N GLU A 265 15.18 -2.31 5.63
CA GLU A 265 15.93 -1.24 6.27
C GLU A 265 16.44 -0.20 5.25
N ASP A 266 16.76 -0.62 4.02
CA ASP A 266 17.17 0.29 2.93
C ASP A 266 16.10 1.32 2.57
N TYR A 267 14.83 1.03 2.88
CA TYR A 267 13.67 1.87 2.54
C TYR A 267 12.98 2.50 3.73
N THR A 268 13.35 2.13 4.96
CA THR A 268 12.67 2.61 6.17
C THR A 268 13.58 3.40 7.10
N CYS A 269 14.91 3.29 6.99
CA CYS A 269 15.88 3.96 7.85
C CYS A 269 15.83 5.51 7.77
N TRP A 270 15.19 6.09 6.75
CA TRP A 270 14.95 7.53 6.67
C TRP A 270 14.13 8.06 7.86
N THR A 271 13.29 7.21 8.47
CA THR A 271 12.52 7.54 9.68
C THR A 271 13.41 7.86 10.89
N GLU A 272 14.66 7.43 10.85
CA GLU A 272 15.70 7.69 11.85
C GLU A 272 16.72 8.75 11.41
N GLY A 273 16.47 9.42 10.28
CA GLY A 273 17.41 10.39 9.70
C GLY A 273 18.63 9.74 9.06
N ILE A 274 18.49 8.51 8.57
CA ILE A 274 19.53 7.74 7.93
C ILE A 274 19.07 7.38 6.51
N LEU A 275 19.99 7.38 5.55
CA LEU A 275 19.75 6.78 4.23
C LEU A 275 20.72 5.62 4.01
N ARG A 276 20.22 4.53 3.47
CA ARG A 276 21.02 3.39 2.99
C ARG A 276 20.86 3.24 1.49
N PHE A 277 21.97 2.98 0.83
CA PHE A 277 22.03 2.81 -0.61
C PHE A 277 22.75 1.52 -0.95
N ASN A 278 22.17 0.75 -1.85
CA ASN A 278 22.76 -0.46 -2.38
C ASN A 278 22.78 -0.38 -3.91
N GLY A 279 23.89 0.09 -4.47
CA GLY A 279 24.04 0.30 -5.90
C GLY A 279 23.14 1.42 -6.46
N ALA A 280 22.75 2.40 -5.65
CA ALA A 280 21.88 3.48 -6.09
C ALA A 280 22.58 4.45 -7.03
N ASN A 281 21.88 4.93 -8.06
CA ASN A 281 22.42 5.95 -8.94
C ASN A 281 22.61 7.26 -8.16
N ILE A 282 23.75 7.93 -8.40
CA ILE A 282 24.10 9.19 -7.72
C ILE A 282 22.99 10.26 -7.86
N LYS A 283 22.30 10.32 -8.98
CA LYS A 283 21.19 11.27 -9.19
C LYS A 283 20.03 11.01 -8.24
N ASP A 284 19.71 9.73 -7.99
CA ASP A 284 18.65 9.35 -7.06
C ASP A 284 19.05 9.66 -5.61
N VAL A 285 20.33 9.50 -5.28
CA VAL A 285 20.90 9.91 -3.99
C VAL A 285 20.77 11.41 -3.80
N LEU A 286 21.24 12.20 -4.78
CA LEU A 286 21.18 13.66 -4.74
C LEU A 286 19.73 14.18 -4.70
N MET A 287 18.81 13.52 -5.37
CA MET A 287 17.37 13.86 -5.30
C MET A 287 16.80 13.65 -3.89
N GLN A 288 17.17 12.58 -3.20
CA GLN A 288 16.76 12.35 -1.82
C GLN A 288 17.37 13.40 -0.88
N LEU A 289 18.64 13.73 -1.04
CA LEU A 289 19.30 14.81 -0.29
C LEU A 289 18.68 16.17 -0.58
N SER A 290 18.30 16.44 -1.83
CA SER A 290 17.58 17.66 -2.23
C SER A 290 16.29 17.84 -1.44
N ARG A 291 15.50 16.78 -1.31
CA ARG A 291 14.25 16.80 -0.54
C ARG A 291 14.52 16.97 0.96
N TYR A 292 15.44 16.17 1.50
CA TYR A 292 15.70 16.14 2.94
C TYR A 292 16.29 17.46 3.46
N TYR A 293 17.17 18.10 2.71
CA TYR A 293 17.83 19.35 3.12
C TYR A 293 17.24 20.61 2.48
N ASN A 294 16.21 20.48 1.65
CA ASN A 294 15.71 21.59 0.82
C ASN A 294 16.83 22.27 0.01
N ALA A 295 17.73 21.47 -0.57
CA ALA A 295 18.90 21.92 -1.29
C ALA A 295 18.75 21.70 -2.80
N ARG A 296 19.35 22.57 -3.62
CA ARG A 296 19.36 22.44 -5.08
C ARG A 296 20.69 21.88 -5.54
N PHE A 297 20.65 20.92 -6.45
CA PHE A 297 21.83 20.31 -7.07
C PHE A 297 21.86 20.59 -8.57
N SER A 298 23.02 21.00 -9.08
CA SER A 298 23.34 21.05 -10.50
C SER A 298 24.42 19.99 -10.78
N CYS A 299 24.14 19.07 -11.67
CA CYS A 299 25.00 17.94 -11.95
C CYS A 299 25.59 18.04 -13.35
N ASP A 300 26.90 17.82 -13.46
CA ASP A 300 27.55 17.60 -14.74
C ASP A 300 27.03 16.29 -15.38
N SER A 301 26.95 16.24 -16.71
CA SER A 301 26.57 15.04 -17.44
C SER A 301 27.51 13.84 -17.21
N THR A 302 28.73 14.07 -16.77
CA THR A 302 29.76 13.05 -16.54
C THR A 302 29.51 12.19 -15.30
N ILE A 303 28.57 12.57 -14.40
CA ILE A 303 28.33 11.82 -13.15
C ILE A 303 27.18 10.81 -13.27
N THR A 304 26.56 10.66 -14.44
CA THR A 304 25.33 9.86 -14.61
C THR A 304 25.46 8.38 -14.29
N ASP A 305 26.67 7.82 -14.40
CA ASP A 305 26.93 6.38 -14.29
C ASP A 305 27.56 5.99 -12.93
N ILE A 306 27.57 6.93 -11.98
CA ILE A 306 28.12 6.66 -10.64
C ILE A 306 27.07 5.98 -9.79
N SER A 307 27.46 4.85 -9.22
CA SER A 307 26.63 4.05 -8.29
C SER A 307 27.17 4.17 -6.87
N ILE A 308 26.29 4.37 -5.91
CA ILE A 308 26.61 4.56 -4.50
C ILE A 308 26.09 3.36 -3.69
N THR A 309 26.98 2.83 -2.86
CA THR A 309 26.63 1.85 -1.81
C THR A 309 27.17 2.35 -0.49
N GLY A 310 26.34 2.38 0.53
CA GLY A 310 26.72 2.84 1.86
C GLY A 310 25.56 3.38 2.69
N LYS A 311 25.90 3.97 3.84
CA LYS A 311 24.98 4.54 4.80
C LYS A 311 25.36 5.99 5.06
N LEU A 312 24.38 6.91 5.00
CA LEU A 312 24.53 8.33 5.30
C LEU A 312 23.72 8.69 6.52
N ASP A 313 24.34 9.30 7.50
CA ASP A 313 23.63 9.96 8.62
C ASP A 313 23.33 11.40 8.24
N LEU A 314 22.06 11.69 8.02
CA LEU A 314 21.60 13.01 7.55
C LEU A 314 21.57 14.06 8.66
N ARG A 315 21.61 13.65 9.93
CA ARG A 315 21.56 14.56 11.10
C ARG A 315 22.82 15.41 11.22
N ASN A 316 23.92 15.00 10.57
CA ASN A 316 25.19 15.72 10.57
C ASN A 316 25.27 16.87 9.56
N GLY A 317 24.20 17.14 8.84
CA GLY A 317 24.11 18.22 7.84
C GLY A 317 24.55 17.81 6.42
N ILE A 318 24.18 18.65 5.46
CA ILE A 318 24.37 18.36 4.03
C ILE A 318 25.85 18.28 3.63
N ASP A 319 26.71 19.12 4.22
CA ASP A 319 28.13 19.13 3.87
C ASP A 319 28.82 17.84 4.30
N ALA A 320 28.51 17.31 5.48
CA ALA A 320 29.01 16.01 5.95
C ALA A 320 28.51 14.84 5.07
N ALA A 321 27.27 14.90 4.61
CA ALA A 321 26.71 13.91 3.69
C ALA A 321 27.43 13.96 2.33
N LEU A 322 27.64 15.15 1.78
CA LEU A 322 28.35 15.34 0.50
C LEU A 322 29.83 14.97 0.58
N GLU A 323 30.50 15.27 1.70
CA GLU A 323 31.87 14.85 1.94
C GLU A 323 31.99 13.32 1.95
N SER A 324 31.08 12.64 2.64
CA SER A 324 31.03 11.18 2.65
C SER A 324 30.83 10.58 1.25
N ILE A 325 29.92 11.16 0.47
CA ILE A 325 29.70 10.75 -0.93
C ILE A 325 30.95 11.01 -1.78
N SER A 326 31.57 12.19 -1.63
CA SER A 326 32.78 12.56 -2.35
C SER A 326 33.91 11.57 -2.12
N LEU A 327 34.13 11.16 -0.86
CA LEU A 327 35.18 10.19 -0.51
C LEU A 327 34.97 8.82 -1.16
N VAL A 328 33.73 8.36 -1.29
CA VAL A 328 33.41 7.05 -1.84
C VAL A 328 33.34 7.06 -3.36
N SER A 329 32.82 8.11 -3.96
CA SER A 329 32.53 8.17 -5.40
C SER A 329 33.53 8.97 -6.23
N GLY A 330 34.38 9.74 -5.57
CA GLY A 330 35.34 10.64 -6.24
C GLY A 330 34.71 11.88 -6.88
N ILE A 331 33.43 12.16 -6.62
CA ILE A 331 32.81 13.43 -7.06
C ILE A 331 33.38 14.60 -6.28
N LYS A 332 33.32 15.77 -6.89
CA LYS A 332 33.61 17.05 -6.25
C LYS A 332 32.34 17.86 -6.14
N TYR A 333 32.24 18.66 -5.09
CA TYR A 333 31.11 19.55 -4.93
C TYR A 333 31.54 20.96 -4.56
N ARG A 334 30.76 21.94 -4.98
CA ARG A 334 30.96 23.36 -4.64
C ARG A 334 29.61 23.98 -4.32
N ASN A 335 29.52 24.61 -3.15
CA ASN A 335 28.34 25.37 -2.76
C ASN A 335 28.39 26.79 -3.30
N ARG A 336 27.33 27.20 -4.03
CA ARG A 336 27.11 28.57 -4.50
C ARG A 336 25.69 29.02 -4.11
N HIS A 337 25.56 29.70 -2.98
CA HIS A 337 24.29 30.27 -2.53
C HIS A 337 23.13 29.28 -2.55
N SER A 338 23.26 28.18 -1.84
CA SER A 338 22.27 27.06 -1.75
C SER A 338 22.10 26.24 -3.04
N LEU A 339 22.95 26.43 -4.06
CA LEU A 339 23.10 25.56 -5.21
C LEU A 339 24.41 24.79 -5.08
N TYR A 340 24.31 23.46 -5.03
CA TYR A 340 25.46 22.57 -5.00
C TYR A 340 25.78 22.09 -6.41
N GLU A 341 26.93 22.56 -6.95
CA GLU A 341 27.44 22.09 -8.24
C GLU A 341 28.24 20.82 -8.02
N ILE A 342 27.83 19.72 -8.70
CA ILE A 342 28.45 18.40 -8.58
C ILE A 342 29.15 18.07 -9.89
N SER A 343 30.43 17.72 -9.80
CA SER A 343 31.28 17.32 -10.93
C SER A 343 32.14 16.11 -10.57
N LYS A 344 32.79 15.50 -11.55
CA LYS A 344 33.74 14.40 -11.36
C LYS A 344 35.14 14.92 -11.07
#